data_401f9c9b64aef06dab8d50a258ef4ef4
#
_entry.id   401f9c9b64aef06dab8d50a258ef4ef4
#
_cell.length_a   1.000
_cell.length_b   1.000
_cell.length_c   1.000
_cell.angle_alpha   90.00
_cell.angle_beta   90.00
_cell.angle_gamma   90.00
#
_symmetry.space_group_name_H-M   'P 1'
#
loop_
_entity.id
_entity.type
_entity.pdbx_description
1 polymer ?
#
loop_
_entity_poly.entity_id
_entity_poly.type
_entity_poly.pdbx_seq_one_letter_code
_entity_poly.pdbx_strand_id
1 'polypeptide(L)'
;MSEDPKRWSQPFAALLGAFDAQIGFGLPSIGGKDSMSGTFNDIDVPPTLVSFAVDVAREKDVITPELKEAGDKLVLFTIEKNAYDLPVYEQVMKLYDKIHELIGKGAIRSAYALDGKGLAAAVSKMAFGNKLGVTIADDVTAETLFAPGFGNIVAEVKEEFLPIIKEASAI
;
A
#
# COMPACT_ATOMS: atom_id res chain seq x y z
N MET A 1 -4.30 -14.97 27.26
CA MET A 1 -3.25 -15.38 26.30
C MET A 1 -2.16 -16.24 26.92
N SER A 2 -1.79 -16.03 28.17
CA SER A 2 -0.63 -16.65 28.81
C SER A 2 -0.65 -18.18 28.93
N GLU A 3 -1.83 -18.80 28.94
CA GLU A 3 -1.99 -20.24 29.17
C GLU A 3 -2.27 -21.05 27.89
N ASP A 4 -2.54 -20.39 26.75
CA ASP A 4 -2.79 -21.06 25.48
C ASP A 4 -1.66 -20.81 24.48
N PRO A 5 -0.78 -21.79 24.21
CA PRO A 5 0.31 -21.64 23.27
C PRO A 5 -0.12 -21.26 21.84
N LYS A 6 -1.33 -21.68 21.43
CA LYS A 6 -1.85 -21.35 20.09
C LYS A 6 -2.12 -19.85 19.93
N ARG A 7 -2.52 -19.18 21.00
CA ARG A 7 -2.75 -17.72 20.96
C ARG A 7 -1.47 -16.91 20.77
N TRP A 8 -0.32 -17.47 21.14
CA TRP A 8 0.99 -16.83 20.91
C TRP A 8 1.44 -16.86 19.46
N SER A 9 0.85 -17.72 18.62
CA SER A 9 1.16 -17.74 17.19
C SER A 9 0.78 -16.45 16.47
N GLN A 10 -0.28 -15.76 16.91
CA GLN A 10 -0.71 -14.49 16.28
C GLN A 10 0.29 -13.34 16.48
N PRO A 11 0.71 -12.99 17.73
CA PRO A 11 1.74 -11.98 17.91
C PRO A 11 3.08 -12.38 17.29
N PHE A 12 3.41 -13.67 17.28
CA PHE A 12 4.63 -14.14 16.64
C PHE A 12 4.58 -13.98 15.11
N ALA A 13 3.44 -14.27 14.49
CA ALA A 13 3.25 -14.03 13.05
C ALA A 13 3.35 -12.54 12.69
N ALA A 14 2.76 -11.66 13.52
CA ALA A 14 2.88 -10.21 13.34
C ALA A 14 4.35 -9.73 13.44
N LEU A 15 5.08 -10.27 14.42
CA LEU A 15 6.53 -9.99 14.60
C LEU A 15 7.35 -10.48 13.40
N LEU A 16 7.10 -11.68 12.91
CA LEU A 16 7.79 -12.23 11.74
C LEU A 16 7.55 -11.38 10.49
N GLY A 17 6.29 -10.97 10.24
CA GLY A 17 5.98 -10.11 9.11
C GLY A 17 6.66 -8.73 9.19
N ALA A 18 6.69 -8.13 10.39
CA ALA A 18 7.38 -6.86 10.60
C ALA A 18 8.91 -7.01 10.42
N PHE A 19 9.49 -8.10 10.90
CA PHE A 19 10.92 -8.40 10.75
C PHE A 19 11.28 -8.64 9.28
N ASP A 20 10.51 -9.47 8.58
CA ASP A 20 10.71 -9.77 7.16
C ASP A 20 10.68 -8.50 6.30
N ALA A 21 9.70 -7.63 6.53
CA ALA A 21 9.59 -6.36 5.82
C ALA A 21 10.79 -5.43 6.09
N GLN A 22 11.24 -5.31 7.34
CA GLN A 22 12.40 -4.46 7.68
C GLN A 22 13.68 -4.96 7.00
N ILE A 23 13.91 -6.27 6.99
CA ILE A 23 15.06 -6.85 6.31
C ILE A 23 14.92 -6.72 4.79
N GLY A 24 13.75 -7.05 4.25
CA GLY A 24 13.50 -7.02 2.82
C GLY A 24 13.63 -5.64 2.19
N PHE A 25 13.17 -4.61 2.87
CA PHE A 25 13.32 -3.21 2.42
C PHE A 25 14.64 -2.56 2.86
N GLY A 26 15.43 -3.20 3.74
CA GLY A 26 16.60 -2.56 4.33
C GLY A 26 16.26 -1.32 5.16
N LEU A 27 15.04 -1.24 5.70
CA LEU A 27 14.50 -0.08 6.40
C LEU A 27 14.28 -0.40 7.88
N PRO A 28 15.22 -0.03 8.76
CA PRO A 28 15.10 -0.34 10.18
C PRO A 28 14.02 0.49 10.85
N SER A 29 13.32 -0.13 11.79
CA SER A 29 12.43 0.59 12.70
C SER A 29 13.24 1.40 13.70
N ILE A 30 12.91 2.67 13.88
CA ILE A 30 13.51 3.56 14.90
C ILE A 30 12.77 3.51 16.23
N GLY A 31 11.63 2.87 16.27
CA GLY A 31 10.76 2.74 17.43
C GLY A 31 9.42 2.16 17.05
N GLY A 32 8.55 2.00 18.01
CA GLY A 32 7.25 1.44 17.79
C GLY A 32 6.43 1.30 19.05
N LYS A 33 5.31 0.63 18.94
CA LYS A 33 4.38 0.30 20.02
C LYS A 33 3.76 -1.06 19.72
N ASP A 34 3.52 -1.84 20.75
CA ASP A 34 2.80 -3.10 20.61
C ASP A 34 1.59 -3.17 21.56
N SER A 35 0.64 -4.01 21.17
CA SER A 35 -0.45 -4.50 22.02
C SER A 35 -0.58 -5.99 21.79
N MET A 36 -0.10 -6.78 22.73
CA MET A 36 0.03 -8.22 22.58
C MET A 36 -1.12 -9.00 23.19
N SER A 37 -1.74 -8.47 24.22
CA SER A 37 -2.89 -9.09 24.85
C SER A 37 -3.69 -8.08 25.68
N GLY A 38 -4.98 -8.28 25.69
CA GLY A 38 -5.91 -7.57 26.52
C GLY A 38 -7.30 -8.15 26.28
N THR A 39 -8.07 -8.32 27.35
CA THR A 39 -9.46 -8.74 27.25
C THR A 39 -10.29 -7.81 28.12
N PHE A 40 -11.36 -7.28 27.54
CA PHE A 40 -12.37 -6.53 28.26
C PHE A 40 -13.71 -7.21 28.04
N ASN A 41 -14.25 -7.81 29.09
CA ASN A 41 -15.39 -8.73 29.02
C ASN A 41 -15.14 -9.83 27.95
N ASP A 42 -15.97 -9.86 26.90
CA ASP A 42 -15.89 -10.84 25.81
C ASP A 42 -15.10 -10.33 24.59
N ILE A 43 -14.46 -9.15 24.71
CA ILE A 43 -13.69 -8.54 23.62
C ILE A 43 -12.21 -8.77 23.84
N ASP A 44 -11.59 -9.51 22.94
CA ASP A 44 -10.14 -9.67 22.90
C ASP A 44 -9.51 -8.58 22.04
N VAL A 45 -8.45 -7.95 22.53
CA VAL A 45 -7.62 -7.00 21.74
C VAL A 45 -6.75 -7.81 20.79
N PRO A 46 -6.82 -7.58 19.47
CA PRO A 46 -5.96 -8.25 18.53
C PRO A 46 -4.49 -7.84 18.73
N PRO A 47 -3.52 -8.74 18.52
CA PRO A 47 -2.12 -8.39 18.48
C PRO A 47 -1.88 -7.28 17.46
N THR A 48 -1.28 -6.18 17.90
CA THR A 48 -1.03 -5.01 17.06
C THR A 48 0.41 -4.56 17.23
N LEU A 49 1.12 -4.44 16.11
CA LEU A 49 2.44 -3.83 16.04
C LEU A 49 2.35 -2.50 15.30
N VAL A 50 2.98 -1.49 15.87
CA VAL A 50 3.20 -0.20 15.21
C VAL A 50 4.70 -0.02 15.05
N SER A 51 5.16 0.17 13.83
CA SER A 51 6.57 0.37 13.50
C SER A 51 6.74 1.77 12.92
N PHE A 52 7.75 2.48 13.40
CA PHE A 52 8.11 3.81 12.91
C PHE A 52 9.42 3.72 12.12
N ALA A 53 9.40 4.19 10.90
CA ALA A 53 10.57 4.43 10.07
C ALA A 53 10.67 5.91 9.73
N VAL A 54 11.88 6.40 9.50
CA VAL A 54 12.13 7.82 9.18
C VAL A 54 12.93 7.89 7.89
N ASP A 55 12.52 8.78 7.04
CA ASP A 55 13.24 9.15 5.82
C ASP A 55 13.17 10.67 5.61
N VAL A 56 13.98 11.18 4.69
CA VAL A 56 14.06 12.61 4.34
C VAL A 56 13.53 12.81 2.93
N ALA A 57 12.51 13.63 2.78
CA ALA A 57 11.95 14.00 1.49
C ALA A 57 12.01 15.51 1.28
N ARG A 58 12.05 15.92 0.01
CA ARG A 58 11.91 17.33 -0.35
C ARG A 58 10.43 17.66 -0.49
N GLU A 59 9.97 18.71 0.16
CA GLU A 59 8.57 19.15 0.13
C GLU A 59 7.98 19.21 -1.28
N LYS A 60 8.76 19.73 -2.24
CA LYS A 60 8.34 19.85 -3.64
C LYS A 60 8.05 18.53 -4.36
N ASP A 61 8.57 17.42 -3.84
CA ASP A 61 8.42 16.08 -4.40
C ASP A 61 7.28 15.30 -3.71
N VAL A 62 6.61 15.93 -2.74
CA VAL A 62 5.47 15.32 -2.02
C VAL A 62 4.19 15.54 -2.81
N ILE A 63 3.46 14.45 -3.06
CA ILE A 63 2.11 14.48 -3.63
C ILE A 63 1.08 14.07 -2.58
N THR A 64 -0.14 14.50 -2.76
CA THR A 64 -1.25 14.20 -1.85
C THR A 64 -2.23 13.20 -2.48
N PRO A 65 -3.05 12.49 -1.70
CA PRO A 65 -3.84 11.37 -2.22
C PRO A 65 -5.09 11.78 -2.99
N GLU A 66 -5.62 13.00 -2.83
CA GLU A 66 -6.85 13.40 -3.51
C GLU A 66 -6.66 13.56 -5.03
N LEU A 67 -7.63 13.15 -5.82
CA LEU A 67 -7.64 13.33 -7.28
C LEU A 67 -7.55 14.81 -7.67
N LYS A 68 -6.80 15.12 -8.71
CA LYS A 68 -6.47 16.50 -9.10
C LYS A 68 -7.20 16.98 -10.35
N GLU A 69 -7.38 16.10 -11.36
CA GLU A 69 -7.82 16.52 -12.70
C GLU A 69 -8.83 15.54 -13.29
N ALA A 70 -9.92 16.08 -13.84
CA ALA A 70 -10.86 15.27 -14.57
C ALA A 70 -10.28 14.83 -15.93
N GLY A 71 -10.43 13.55 -16.26
CA GLY A 71 -9.90 12.98 -17.50
C GLY A 71 -8.58 12.21 -17.35
N ASP A 72 -7.85 12.44 -16.26
CA ASP A 72 -6.69 11.62 -15.92
C ASP A 72 -7.08 10.15 -15.69
N LYS A 73 -6.13 9.24 -15.78
CA LYS A 73 -6.36 7.80 -15.65
C LYS A 73 -5.89 7.30 -14.30
N LEU A 74 -6.65 6.37 -13.72
CA LEU A 74 -6.21 5.63 -12.56
C LEU A 74 -5.45 4.37 -12.99
N VAL A 75 -4.24 4.21 -12.47
CA VAL A 75 -3.38 3.05 -12.71
C VAL A 75 -3.13 2.35 -11.39
N LEU A 76 -3.38 1.05 -11.34
CA LEU A 76 -3.04 0.21 -10.21
C LEU A 76 -1.66 -0.42 -10.44
N PHE A 77 -0.70 -0.05 -9.62
CA PHE A 77 0.62 -0.67 -9.54
C PHE A 77 0.54 -1.82 -8.54
N THR A 78 0.74 -3.04 -9.02
CA THR A 78 0.68 -4.25 -8.19
C THR A 78 2.07 -4.77 -7.88
N ILE A 79 2.29 -5.18 -6.63
CA ILE A 79 3.54 -5.82 -6.23
C ILE A 79 3.56 -7.29 -6.65
N GLU A 80 4.76 -7.78 -6.96
CA GLU A 80 4.98 -9.21 -7.15
C GLU A 80 5.06 -9.92 -5.80
N LYS A 81 4.44 -11.11 -5.71
CA LYS A 81 4.44 -11.96 -4.53
C LYS A 81 4.94 -13.36 -4.88
N ASN A 82 5.60 -13.99 -3.93
CA ASN A 82 6.06 -15.35 -4.06
C ASN A 82 4.94 -16.40 -3.78
N ALA A 83 5.27 -17.68 -3.84
CA ALA A 83 4.32 -18.77 -3.62
C ALA A 83 3.70 -18.82 -2.19
N TYR A 84 4.22 -18.03 -1.26
CA TYR A 84 3.73 -17.89 0.11
C TYR A 84 2.98 -16.58 0.35
N ASP A 85 2.59 -15.87 -0.72
CA ASP A 85 1.93 -14.56 -0.67
C ASP A 85 2.78 -13.46 -0.01
N LEU A 86 4.10 -13.65 0.07
CA LEU A 86 5.04 -12.66 0.59
C LEU A 86 5.60 -11.80 -0.55
N PRO A 87 5.89 -10.50 -0.30
CA PRO A 87 6.45 -9.61 -1.31
C PRO A 87 7.80 -10.12 -1.86
N VAL A 88 8.01 -10.00 -3.17
CA VAL A 88 9.33 -10.15 -3.79
C VAL A 88 10.05 -8.81 -3.70
N TYR A 89 10.72 -8.54 -2.58
CA TYR A 89 11.23 -7.21 -2.20
C TYR A 89 12.06 -6.53 -3.27
N GLU A 90 12.91 -7.26 -3.99
CA GLU A 90 13.71 -6.70 -5.09
C GLU A 90 12.81 -6.09 -6.19
N GLN A 91 11.73 -6.77 -6.55
CA GLN A 91 10.79 -6.29 -7.56
C GLN A 91 9.94 -5.13 -7.02
N VAL A 92 9.54 -5.23 -5.75
CA VAL A 92 8.78 -4.15 -5.08
C VAL A 92 9.60 -2.87 -5.02
N MET A 93 10.87 -2.93 -4.68
CA MET A 93 11.75 -1.75 -4.65
C MET A 93 11.91 -1.14 -6.05
N LYS A 94 12.11 -1.95 -7.10
CA LYS A 94 12.17 -1.46 -8.48
C LYS A 94 10.87 -0.75 -8.88
N LEU A 95 9.71 -1.32 -8.48
CA LEU A 95 8.41 -0.71 -8.75
C LEU A 95 8.27 0.63 -8.04
N TYR A 96 8.65 0.71 -6.76
CA TYR A 96 8.55 1.95 -5.98
C TYR A 96 9.53 3.02 -6.48
N ASP A 97 10.74 2.64 -6.87
CA ASP A 97 11.69 3.55 -7.54
C ASP A 97 11.11 4.13 -8.83
N LYS A 98 10.42 3.30 -9.61
CA LYS A 98 9.74 3.74 -10.83
C LYS A 98 8.59 4.69 -10.55
N ILE A 99 7.77 4.41 -9.54
CA ILE A 99 6.69 5.32 -9.10
C ILE A 99 7.29 6.65 -8.65
N HIS A 100 8.36 6.63 -7.86
CA HIS A 100 9.06 7.84 -7.42
C HIS A 100 9.60 8.66 -8.60
N GLU A 101 10.21 8.01 -9.59
CA GLU A 101 10.65 8.66 -10.83
C GLU A 101 9.49 9.33 -11.58
N LEU A 102 8.34 8.65 -11.69
CA LEU A 102 7.15 9.17 -12.36
C LEU A 102 6.53 10.36 -11.61
N ILE A 103 6.58 10.35 -10.29
CA ILE A 103 6.19 11.50 -9.46
C ILE A 103 7.12 12.68 -9.75
N GLY A 104 8.43 12.45 -9.73
CA GLY A 104 9.43 13.48 -10.02
C GLY A 104 9.32 14.10 -11.42
N LYS A 105 8.82 13.34 -12.40
CA LYS A 105 8.50 13.81 -13.76
C LYS A 105 7.15 14.50 -13.88
N GLY A 106 6.36 14.54 -12.80
CA GLY A 106 5.00 15.08 -12.81
C GLY A 106 4.00 14.26 -13.63
N ALA A 107 4.31 12.98 -13.90
CA ALA A 107 3.41 12.04 -14.56
C ALA A 107 2.32 11.54 -13.63
N ILE A 108 2.65 11.31 -12.35
CA ILE A 108 1.71 10.97 -11.27
C ILE A 108 1.36 12.25 -10.53
N ARG A 109 0.06 12.55 -10.43
CA ARG A 109 -0.47 13.73 -9.73
C ARG A 109 -0.86 13.43 -8.29
N SER A 110 -1.41 12.25 -8.05
CA SER A 110 -1.82 11.77 -6.74
C SER A 110 -1.65 10.26 -6.65
N ALA A 111 -1.48 9.74 -5.44
CA ALA A 111 -1.35 8.31 -5.23
C ALA A 111 -1.86 7.90 -3.85
N TYR A 112 -2.30 6.65 -3.72
CA TYR A 112 -2.76 6.07 -2.47
C TYR A 112 -2.25 4.62 -2.33
N ALA A 113 -1.61 4.30 -1.22
CA ALA A 113 -1.21 2.94 -0.90
C ALA A 113 -2.43 2.13 -0.42
N LEU A 114 -2.66 0.98 -1.01
CA LEU A 114 -3.78 0.11 -0.65
C LEU A 114 -3.54 -0.56 0.70
N ASP A 115 -4.63 -0.79 1.41
CA ASP A 115 -4.68 -1.52 2.68
C ASP A 115 -5.59 -2.76 2.58
N GLY A 116 -6.01 -3.30 3.72
CA GLY A 116 -6.94 -4.42 3.81
C GLY A 116 -8.35 -4.16 3.28
N LYS A 117 -8.69 -2.91 2.92
CA LYS A 117 -9.99 -2.52 2.38
C LYS A 117 -10.00 -2.44 0.84
N GLY A 118 -8.86 -2.67 0.22
CA GLY A 118 -8.72 -2.79 -1.23
C GLY A 118 -8.84 -1.50 -2.03
N LEU A 119 -8.93 -1.67 -3.34
CA LEU A 119 -8.93 -0.59 -4.32
C LEU A 119 -10.16 0.31 -4.20
N ALA A 120 -11.35 -0.24 -3.96
CA ALA A 120 -12.58 0.54 -3.84
C ALA A 120 -12.49 1.59 -2.73
N ALA A 121 -11.94 1.24 -1.56
CA ALA A 121 -11.75 2.16 -0.46
C ALA A 121 -10.70 3.24 -0.77
N ALA A 122 -9.60 2.87 -1.42
CA ALA A 122 -8.55 3.78 -1.84
C ALA A 122 -9.10 4.84 -2.81
N VAL A 123 -9.74 4.40 -3.90
CA VAL A 123 -10.32 5.28 -4.92
C VAL A 123 -11.40 6.19 -4.33
N SER A 124 -12.26 5.67 -3.44
CA SER A 124 -13.27 6.48 -2.76
C SER A 124 -12.64 7.61 -1.95
N LYS A 125 -11.60 7.33 -1.18
CA LYS A 125 -10.88 8.34 -0.40
C LYS A 125 -10.20 9.38 -1.29
N MET A 126 -9.59 8.95 -2.41
CA MET A 126 -9.00 9.86 -3.39
C MET A 126 -10.04 10.80 -4.01
N ALA A 127 -11.26 10.31 -4.24
CA ALA A 127 -12.35 11.08 -4.84
C ALA A 127 -12.93 12.16 -3.91
N PHE A 128 -12.91 11.96 -2.58
CA PHE A 128 -13.59 12.87 -1.63
C PHE A 128 -12.99 14.26 -1.58
N GLY A 129 -11.66 14.40 -1.69
CA GLY A 129 -10.95 15.65 -1.48
C GLY A 129 -11.42 16.76 -2.42
N ASN A 130 -11.36 16.53 -3.71
CA ASN A 130 -11.72 17.50 -4.75
C ASN A 130 -13.09 17.21 -5.42
N LYS A 131 -13.84 16.25 -4.88
CA LYS A 131 -15.19 15.88 -5.38
C LYS A 131 -15.17 15.42 -6.86
N LEU A 132 -14.09 14.74 -7.26
CA LEU A 132 -13.96 14.17 -8.59
C LEU A 132 -14.53 12.75 -8.59
N GLY A 133 -15.42 12.46 -9.56
CA GLY A 133 -15.95 11.12 -9.75
C GLY A 133 -14.95 10.20 -10.46
N VAL A 134 -15.16 8.89 -10.31
CA VAL A 134 -14.35 7.87 -10.98
C VAL A 134 -15.25 6.92 -11.74
N THR A 135 -14.87 6.60 -12.96
CA THR A 135 -15.49 5.54 -13.75
C THR A 135 -14.55 4.33 -13.71
N ILE A 136 -15.06 3.22 -13.19
CA ILE A 136 -14.34 1.96 -13.16
C ILE A 136 -14.45 1.29 -14.52
N ALA A 137 -13.35 0.77 -15.04
CA ALA A 137 -13.33 0.04 -16.30
C ALA A 137 -14.11 -1.29 -16.19
N ASP A 138 -14.75 -1.72 -17.28
CA ASP A 138 -15.65 -2.88 -17.30
C ASP A 138 -14.95 -4.21 -17.01
N ASP A 139 -13.64 -4.28 -17.20
CA ASP A 139 -12.80 -5.46 -16.95
C ASP A 139 -12.35 -5.57 -15.47
N VAL A 140 -12.58 -4.55 -14.65
CA VAL A 140 -12.26 -4.57 -13.22
C VAL A 140 -13.33 -5.32 -12.46
N THR A 141 -12.96 -6.45 -11.90
CA THR A 141 -13.88 -7.32 -11.16
C THR A 141 -14.14 -6.83 -9.73
N ALA A 142 -15.23 -7.30 -9.12
CA ALA A 142 -15.50 -7.05 -7.71
C ALA A 142 -14.38 -7.59 -6.80
N GLU A 143 -13.77 -8.70 -7.16
CA GLU A 143 -12.63 -9.25 -6.45
C GLU A 143 -11.44 -8.27 -6.47
N THR A 144 -11.09 -7.73 -7.63
CA THR A 144 -10.03 -6.71 -7.75
C THR A 144 -10.33 -5.46 -6.91
N LEU A 145 -11.61 -5.05 -6.85
CA LEU A 145 -12.01 -3.85 -6.10
C LEU A 145 -11.92 -4.02 -4.59
N PHE A 146 -12.27 -5.20 -4.07
CA PHE A 146 -12.46 -5.40 -2.64
C PHE A 146 -11.41 -6.32 -1.99
N ALA A 147 -10.54 -6.98 -2.77
CA ALA A 147 -9.44 -7.76 -2.21
C ALA A 147 -8.44 -6.88 -1.46
N PRO A 148 -7.86 -7.36 -0.35
CA PRO A 148 -6.74 -6.70 0.31
C PRO A 148 -5.59 -6.45 -0.67
N GLY A 149 -5.03 -5.23 -0.64
CA GLY A 149 -4.02 -4.81 -1.60
C GLY A 149 -2.73 -4.28 -0.97
N PHE A 150 -2.31 -4.82 0.17
CA PHE A 150 -1.10 -4.38 0.85
C PHE A 150 0.12 -4.34 -0.09
N GLY A 151 0.79 -3.20 -0.12
CA GLY A 151 1.94 -2.94 -0.99
C GLY A 151 1.58 -2.43 -2.39
N ASN A 152 0.34 -2.60 -2.84
CA ASN A 152 -0.13 -2.02 -4.09
C ASN A 152 -0.37 -0.52 -3.95
N ILE A 153 -0.18 0.22 -5.04
CA ILE A 153 -0.40 1.67 -5.10
C ILE A 153 -1.34 1.98 -6.27
N VAL A 154 -2.42 2.70 -6.00
CA VAL A 154 -3.23 3.31 -7.06
C VAL A 154 -2.79 4.76 -7.25
N ALA A 155 -2.59 5.17 -8.50
CA ALA A 155 -2.13 6.51 -8.83
C ALA A 155 -2.97 7.13 -9.95
N GLU A 156 -3.20 8.44 -9.82
CA GLU A 156 -3.72 9.29 -10.87
C GLU A 156 -2.60 9.70 -11.80
N VAL A 157 -2.74 9.36 -13.07
CA VAL A 157 -1.72 9.50 -14.09
C VAL A 157 -2.26 10.32 -15.24
N LYS A 158 -1.49 11.29 -15.73
CA LYS A 158 -1.81 12.01 -16.94
C LYS A 158 -1.82 11.06 -18.14
N GLU A 159 -2.83 11.19 -18.98
CA GLU A 159 -3.04 10.29 -20.14
C GLU A 159 -1.81 10.22 -21.05
N GLU A 160 -1.10 11.32 -21.25
CA GLU A 160 0.12 11.39 -22.08
C GLU A 160 1.26 10.49 -21.62
N PHE A 161 1.28 10.09 -20.33
CA PHE A 161 2.31 9.22 -19.76
C PHE A 161 1.92 7.73 -19.73
N LEU A 162 0.69 7.37 -20.07
CA LEU A 162 0.25 5.97 -20.10
C LEU A 162 1.13 5.03 -20.95
N PRO A 163 1.63 5.43 -22.14
CA PRO A 163 2.52 4.55 -22.93
C PRO A 163 3.77 4.15 -22.16
N ILE A 164 4.40 5.09 -21.45
CA ILE A 164 5.62 4.84 -20.65
C ILE A 164 5.34 3.92 -19.47
N ILE A 165 4.15 4.04 -18.87
CA ILE A 165 3.76 3.18 -17.73
C ILE A 165 3.49 1.77 -18.21
N LYS A 166 2.82 1.58 -19.34
CA LYS A 166 2.54 0.25 -19.92
C LYS A 166 3.83 -0.49 -20.27
N GLU A 167 4.83 0.20 -20.78
CA GLU A 167 6.15 -0.37 -21.05
C GLU A 167 6.87 -0.77 -19.75
N ALA A 168 6.68 0.00 -18.66
CA ALA A 168 7.27 -0.29 -17.37
C ALA A 168 6.56 -1.42 -16.59
N SER A 169 5.30 -1.69 -16.90
CA SER A 169 4.52 -2.80 -16.31
C SER A 169 4.77 -4.14 -17.00
N ALA A 170 5.51 -4.14 -18.08
CA ALA A 170 5.85 -5.34 -18.87
C ALA A 170 7.20 -5.97 -18.46
N ILE A 171 7.73 -5.61 -17.29
CA ILE A 171 8.96 -6.19 -16.72
C ILE A 171 8.59 -7.30 -15.73
#